data_15a38c1a25a94d16f4df468c85085e05
#
_entry.id   15a38c1a25a94d16f4df468c85085e05
#
_cell.length_a   1.000
_cell.length_b   1.000
_cell.length_c   1.000
_cell.angle_alpha   90.00
_cell.angle_beta   90.00
_cell.angle_gamma   90.00
#
_symmetry.space_group_name_H-M   'P 1'
#
loop_
_entity.id
_entity.type
_entity.pdbx_description
1 polymer ?
#
loop_
_entity_poly.entity_id
_entity_poly.type
_entity_poly.pdbx_seq_one_letter_code
_entity_poly.pdbx_strand_id
1 'polypeptide(L)'
;GFQKELLNRWRKISSRIEMVTTPTGLPLPRLALPQTDEPGDIARYLFGEGLPGEFPFVNSAYSEMYLAKSEIRPVLRSGTAEGGNPKSEIEEPTRLFAGLGLAEDTNRRFHYLTQQQKNIRLSTAFDGPTLYGLDSDSDGVLGKVGEGGVAIDTIEDMERLYAGFPLGDEHFSVSMTINGPAPAILAMYVAAAKRRFGSDIVPKLRGTIQADILKEVQAQNEIIFPLEASLRFLTDMVEFTTANLPRWYPISISGYHIAEAGATPVQQAAFTLSNGFTYVEIFRDRGLRVNRFGPRLSFFLDCGLEVEYLALARVCRKLWAVAMRDVFQADARAQRFKLHTQTSGRSLVAQEFKNNLTRTAVELLLACINATNSCHSNSADEAFTTPSQEFVRLAAQAQAIMLEETGLFKFMMNTFGGSPGMKIVERTVEEAVLAEFREIDRLGGVLAAIEHRYQRSQIQLAAHRYEQQINEGARPIIGLNRYRDEAEGLRPVKVIRTPRKKKHLQVERLQRFKRRHRDAAESALDELSEVVEHGGNEFAELIKTVEHCSLGQITARLHELVGHYRPAI
;
A
#
# COMPACT_ATOMS: atom_id res chain seq x y z
N GLY A 1 9.55 9.72 -42.99
CA GLY A 1 9.13 8.63 -42.15
C GLY A 1 9.18 8.98 -40.68
N PHE A 2 9.61 8.04 -39.87
CA PHE A 2 9.58 8.08 -38.41
C PHE A 2 10.16 9.35 -37.75
N GLN A 3 11.34 9.81 -38.20
CA GLN A 3 11.97 11.03 -37.65
C GLN A 3 11.11 12.27 -37.85
N LYS A 4 10.47 12.40 -39.02
CA LYS A 4 9.59 13.54 -39.32
C LYS A 4 8.33 13.52 -38.45
N GLU A 5 7.78 12.36 -38.23
CA GLU A 5 6.62 12.16 -37.35
C GLU A 5 6.97 12.46 -35.88
N LEU A 6 8.13 11.98 -35.40
CA LEU A 6 8.68 12.25 -34.09
C LEU A 6 8.86 13.75 -33.83
N LEU A 7 9.49 14.47 -34.78
CA LEU A 7 9.68 15.92 -34.71
C LEU A 7 8.34 16.67 -34.72
N ASN A 8 7.39 16.22 -35.52
CA ASN A 8 6.06 16.83 -35.55
C ASN A 8 5.32 16.64 -34.20
N ARG A 9 5.42 15.43 -33.62
CA ARG A 9 4.87 15.16 -32.28
C ARG A 9 5.54 16.05 -31.22
N TRP A 10 6.86 16.16 -31.26
CA TRP A 10 7.63 16.99 -30.32
C TRP A 10 7.25 18.45 -30.38
N ARG A 11 7.21 19.04 -31.59
CA ARG A 11 6.80 20.44 -31.82
C ARG A 11 5.37 20.69 -31.35
N LYS A 12 4.46 19.74 -31.59
CA LYS A 12 3.08 19.84 -31.14
C LYS A 12 2.98 19.81 -29.61
N ILE A 13 3.80 19.01 -28.92
CA ILE A 13 3.86 18.98 -27.44
C ILE A 13 4.44 20.32 -26.97
N SER A 14 5.61 20.71 -27.47
CA SER A 14 6.32 21.92 -27.02
C SER A 14 5.50 23.19 -27.20
N SER A 15 4.76 23.32 -28.31
CA SER A 15 3.91 24.49 -28.59
C SER A 15 2.65 24.59 -27.72
N ARG A 16 2.32 23.55 -26.95
CA ARG A 16 1.14 23.48 -26.08
C ARG A 16 1.44 23.56 -24.60
N ILE A 17 2.72 23.73 -24.23
CA ILE A 17 3.10 23.85 -22.83
C ILE A 17 2.56 25.16 -22.29
N GLU A 18 1.68 25.03 -21.31
CA GLU A 18 1.12 26.17 -20.59
C GLU A 18 2.18 26.78 -19.66
N MET A 19 2.21 28.10 -19.63
CA MET A 19 3.00 28.85 -18.64
C MET A 19 2.12 29.18 -17.44
N VAL A 20 2.65 28.96 -16.25
CA VAL A 20 1.99 29.30 -14.98
C VAL A 20 2.84 30.29 -14.23
N THR A 21 2.18 31.20 -13.53
CA THR A 21 2.87 32.19 -12.70
C THR A 21 2.87 31.74 -11.24
N THR A 22 4.05 31.69 -10.64
CA THR A 22 4.19 31.42 -9.19
C THR A 22 3.62 32.58 -8.36
N PRO A 23 3.35 32.40 -7.07
CA PRO A 23 2.92 33.49 -6.19
C PRO A 23 3.91 34.67 -6.12
N THR A 24 5.19 34.41 -6.45
CA THR A 24 6.25 35.44 -6.48
C THR A 24 6.39 36.11 -7.84
N GLY A 25 5.52 35.77 -8.82
CA GLY A 25 5.48 36.38 -10.14
C GLY A 25 6.39 35.73 -11.20
N LEU A 26 7.04 34.60 -10.91
CA LEU A 26 7.90 33.90 -11.88
C LEU A 26 7.07 33.05 -12.85
N PRO A 27 7.25 33.20 -14.18
CA PRO A 27 6.63 32.33 -15.16
C PRO A 27 7.40 31.00 -15.24
N LEU A 28 6.71 29.88 -15.07
CA LEU A 28 7.26 28.53 -15.20
C LEU A 28 6.43 27.72 -16.21
N PRO A 29 7.07 26.84 -17.03
CA PRO A 29 6.32 25.90 -17.84
C PRO A 29 5.69 24.80 -16.97
N ARG A 30 4.45 24.42 -17.28
CA ARG A 30 3.78 23.28 -16.63
C ARG A 30 4.53 21.96 -16.82
N LEU A 31 5.27 21.84 -17.90
CA LEU A 31 6.05 20.67 -18.26
C LEU A 31 7.45 21.11 -18.69
N ALA A 32 8.47 20.62 -18.00
CA ALA A 32 9.85 20.80 -18.44
C ALA A 32 10.19 19.75 -19.50
N LEU A 33 10.63 20.20 -20.67
CA LEU A 33 11.12 19.34 -21.74
C LEU A 33 12.61 19.60 -22.00
N PRO A 34 13.37 18.58 -22.43
CA PRO A 34 14.72 18.82 -22.95
C PRO A 34 14.70 19.86 -24.07
N GLN A 35 15.62 20.82 -24.01
CA GLN A 35 15.79 21.81 -25.08
C GLN A 35 16.64 21.20 -26.19
N THR A 36 16.00 20.46 -27.07
CA THR A 36 16.65 19.79 -28.20
C THR A 36 15.71 19.68 -29.39
N ASP A 37 16.27 19.79 -30.59
CA ASP A 37 15.61 19.48 -31.86
C ASP A 37 16.19 18.19 -32.48
N GLU A 38 17.13 17.52 -31.81
CA GLU A 38 17.75 16.30 -32.28
C GLU A 38 16.80 15.10 -32.14
N PRO A 39 16.44 14.41 -33.23
CA PRO A 39 15.50 13.29 -33.18
C PRO A 39 15.92 12.16 -32.24
N GLY A 40 17.23 11.92 -32.09
CA GLY A 40 17.76 10.89 -31.19
C GLY A 40 17.50 11.20 -29.70
N ASP A 41 17.67 12.46 -29.31
CA ASP A 41 17.43 12.89 -27.94
C ASP A 41 15.93 12.92 -27.62
N ILE A 42 15.12 13.38 -28.56
CA ILE A 42 13.65 13.37 -28.47
C ILE A 42 13.15 11.93 -28.33
N ALA A 43 13.66 11.01 -29.13
CA ALA A 43 13.30 9.60 -29.04
C ALA A 43 13.70 8.99 -27.68
N ARG A 44 14.92 9.28 -27.22
CA ARG A 44 15.41 8.84 -25.91
C ARG A 44 14.52 9.33 -24.77
N TYR A 45 14.07 10.58 -24.81
CA TYR A 45 13.16 11.12 -23.83
C TYR A 45 11.76 10.48 -23.93
N LEU A 46 11.13 10.51 -25.10
CA LEU A 46 9.76 10.04 -25.26
C LEU A 46 9.58 8.52 -25.02
N PHE A 47 10.58 7.71 -25.37
CA PHE A 47 10.49 6.26 -25.24
C PHE A 47 11.24 5.71 -24.02
N GLY A 48 12.21 6.45 -23.50
CA GLY A 48 12.98 6.05 -22.32
C GLY A 48 12.39 6.55 -21.01
N GLU A 49 11.87 7.79 -20.97
CA GLU A 49 11.30 8.41 -19.78
C GLU A 49 9.78 8.55 -19.86
N GLY A 50 9.28 8.87 -21.04
CA GLY A 50 7.89 9.22 -21.29
C GLY A 50 7.49 10.59 -20.75
N LEU A 51 6.38 11.09 -21.24
CA LEU A 51 5.71 12.23 -20.62
C LEU A 51 5.04 11.78 -19.31
N PRO A 52 4.81 12.70 -18.34
CA PRO A 52 4.03 12.36 -17.16
C PRO A 52 2.69 11.70 -17.53
N GLY A 53 2.41 10.52 -16.97
CA GLY A 53 1.22 9.74 -17.25
C GLY A 53 1.23 8.94 -18.57
N GLU A 54 2.33 8.96 -19.32
CA GLU A 54 2.53 8.15 -20.53
C GLU A 54 3.59 7.07 -20.33
N PHE A 55 3.48 5.98 -21.10
CA PHE A 55 4.47 4.91 -21.11
C PHE A 55 5.90 5.47 -21.36
N PRO A 56 6.92 5.01 -20.63
CA PRO A 56 6.94 3.95 -19.62
C PRO A 56 6.64 4.43 -18.17
N PHE A 57 5.98 5.55 -17.98
CA PHE A 57 5.50 6.13 -16.72
C PHE A 57 6.61 6.49 -15.70
N VAL A 58 7.83 6.66 -16.13
CA VAL A 58 8.98 6.98 -15.24
C VAL A 58 8.70 8.21 -14.39
N ASN A 59 8.19 9.28 -15.01
CA ASN A 59 7.94 10.54 -14.33
C ASN A 59 6.74 10.48 -13.37
N SER A 60 5.66 9.81 -13.75
CA SER A 60 4.47 9.62 -12.90
C SER A 60 3.46 8.68 -13.55
N ALA A 61 2.59 8.08 -12.72
CA ALA A 61 1.48 7.24 -13.20
C ALA A 61 0.36 8.06 -13.89
N TYR A 62 0.24 9.35 -13.59
CA TYR A 62 -0.77 10.26 -14.13
C TYR A 62 -0.14 11.59 -14.55
N SER A 63 -0.75 12.28 -15.54
CA SER A 63 -0.20 13.52 -16.09
C SER A 63 -0.15 14.69 -15.09
N GLU A 64 -1.07 14.75 -14.16
CA GLU A 64 -1.28 15.91 -13.28
C GLU A 64 -1.18 15.61 -11.78
N MET A 65 -0.27 14.74 -11.36
CA MET A 65 -0.19 14.20 -9.98
C MET A 65 -0.51 15.21 -8.85
N TYR A 66 0.32 16.23 -8.68
CA TYR A 66 0.19 17.20 -7.58
C TYR A 66 -0.12 18.62 -8.05
N LEU A 67 -0.38 18.81 -9.34
CA LEU A 67 -0.60 20.16 -9.87
C LEU A 67 -1.86 20.78 -9.29
N ALA A 68 -1.78 22.05 -8.95
CA ALA A 68 -2.96 22.82 -8.59
C ALA A 68 -4.00 22.74 -9.70
N LYS A 69 -5.27 22.51 -9.37
CA LYS A 69 -6.38 22.56 -10.32
C LYS A 69 -6.40 23.93 -10.99
N SER A 70 -6.01 23.98 -12.26
CA SER A 70 -6.35 25.12 -13.10
C SER A 70 -7.72 24.86 -13.73
N GLU A 71 -8.53 25.88 -13.94
CA GLU A 71 -9.78 25.78 -14.70
C GLU A 71 -9.58 25.38 -16.16
N ILE A 72 -8.33 25.15 -16.59
CA ILE A 72 -7.90 24.92 -17.95
C ILE A 72 -7.83 23.42 -18.23
N ARG A 73 -8.47 23.02 -19.32
CA ARG A 73 -8.56 21.64 -19.83
C ARG A 73 -7.17 21.00 -20.05
N PRO A 74 -6.99 19.68 -19.82
CA PRO A 74 -5.72 18.98 -19.98
C PRO A 74 -5.15 19.14 -21.39
N VAL A 75 -3.93 19.64 -21.48
CA VAL A 75 -3.21 19.90 -22.75
C VAL A 75 -2.78 18.60 -23.46
N LEU A 76 -2.76 17.47 -22.78
CA LEU A 76 -2.24 16.19 -23.26
C LEU A 76 -3.35 15.12 -23.39
N ARG A 77 -4.38 15.36 -24.19
CA ARG A 77 -5.17 14.26 -24.75
C ARG A 77 -4.65 13.94 -26.15
N SER A 78 -3.69 13.03 -26.24
CA SER A 78 -3.38 12.37 -27.50
C SER A 78 -4.25 11.12 -27.64
N GLY A 79 -5.09 11.12 -28.67
CA GLY A 79 -5.66 9.93 -29.31
C GLY A 79 -6.69 9.16 -28.52
N THR A 80 -7.91 9.20 -29.04
CA THR A 80 -8.94 8.17 -29.03
C THR A 80 -8.85 7.11 -27.88
N ALA A 81 -9.42 7.43 -26.75
CA ALA A 81 -9.97 6.44 -25.87
C ALA A 81 -11.44 6.78 -25.69
N GLU A 82 -12.28 6.13 -26.45
CA GLU A 82 -13.69 6.04 -26.19
C GLU A 82 -13.91 5.34 -24.84
N GLY A 83 -14.71 5.95 -24.01
CA GLY A 83 -15.25 5.30 -22.82
C GLY A 83 -14.56 5.64 -21.51
N GLY A 84 -15.13 6.56 -20.79
CA GLY A 84 -14.87 6.82 -19.39
C GLY A 84 -14.21 8.18 -19.16
N ASN A 85 -15.02 9.12 -18.74
CA ASN A 85 -14.59 10.39 -18.21
C ASN A 85 -13.66 10.17 -17.00
N PRO A 86 -12.34 10.31 -17.09
CA PRO A 86 -11.57 10.44 -15.88
C PRO A 86 -11.76 11.89 -15.44
N LYS A 87 -12.75 12.12 -14.57
CA LYS A 87 -12.60 13.23 -13.65
C LYS A 87 -11.23 12.99 -13.02
N SER A 88 -10.26 13.84 -13.31
CA SER A 88 -8.94 13.84 -12.71
C SER A 88 -9.17 14.01 -11.21
N GLU A 89 -9.27 12.89 -10.52
CA GLU A 89 -9.16 12.87 -9.09
C GLU A 89 -7.70 13.17 -8.80
N ILE A 90 -7.37 14.46 -8.65
CA ILE A 90 -6.21 14.85 -7.86
C ILE A 90 -6.59 14.42 -6.46
N GLU A 91 -6.21 13.22 -6.18
CA GLU A 91 -6.40 12.67 -4.87
C GLU A 91 -5.42 13.39 -3.96
N GLU A 92 -5.93 14.06 -2.93
CA GLU A 92 -5.10 14.48 -1.80
C GLU A 92 -4.38 13.22 -1.32
N PRO A 93 -3.04 13.17 -1.33
CA PRO A 93 -2.30 11.93 -1.05
C PRO A 93 -2.39 11.49 0.42
N THR A 94 -2.96 12.32 1.28
CA THR A 94 -3.06 12.09 2.72
C THR A 94 -3.99 10.91 3.02
N ARG A 95 -3.46 9.88 3.69
CA ARG A 95 -4.23 8.82 4.32
C ARG A 95 -4.14 8.93 5.83
N LEU A 96 -5.28 8.73 6.49
CA LEU A 96 -5.38 8.81 7.94
C LEU A 96 -5.34 7.40 8.52
N PHE A 97 -4.18 7.02 9.01
CA PHE A 97 -3.94 5.71 9.59
C PHE A 97 -4.31 5.69 11.08
N ALA A 98 -5.09 4.71 11.50
CA ALA A 98 -5.36 4.44 12.90
C ALA A 98 -5.76 2.99 13.13
N GLY A 99 -5.45 2.52 14.32
CA GLY A 99 -5.90 1.24 14.86
C GLY A 99 -5.52 1.17 16.32
N LEU A 100 -6.49 1.16 17.21
CA LEU A 100 -6.27 1.06 18.66
C LEU A 100 -7.55 0.61 19.35
N GLY A 101 -7.39 -0.18 20.38
CA GLY A 101 -8.48 -0.52 21.28
C GLY A 101 -9.60 -1.31 20.59
N LEU A 102 -10.82 -0.99 20.98
CA LEU A 102 -12.01 -1.55 20.37
C LEU A 102 -12.46 -0.74 19.15
N ALA A 103 -13.36 -1.28 18.35
CA ALA A 103 -13.86 -0.67 17.13
C ALA A 103 -14.31 0.79 17.33
N GLU A 104 -15.03 1.08 18.42
CA GLU A 104 -15.48 2.45 18.74
C GLU A 104 -14.36 3.40 19.15
N ASP A 105 -13.22 2.90 19.63
CA ASP A 105 -12.07 3.76 19.96
C ASP A 105 -11.39 4.24 18.69
N THR A 106 -11.17 3.33 17.74
CA THR A 106 -10.65 3.64 16.42
C THR A 106 -11.62 4.51 15.64
N ASN A 107 -12.93 4.24 15.70
CA ASN A 107 -13.97 5.07 15.08
C ASN A 107 -13.89 6.52 15.55
N ARG A 108 -13.79 6.76 16.88
CA ARG A 108 -13.62 8.12 17.43
C ARG A 108 -12.34 8.80 16.94
N ARG A 109 -11.25 8.05 16.81
CA ARG A 109 -9.99 8.58 16.26
C ARG A 109 -10.17 8.98 14.80
N PHE A 110 -10.85 8.17 14.00
CA PHE A 110 -11.15 8.48 12.62
C PHE A 110 -12.01 9.74 12.49
N HIS A 111 -13.08 9.86 13.26
CA HIS A 111 -13.90 11.08 13.28
C HIS A 111 -13.10 12.32 13.68
N TYR A 112 -12.22 12.21 14.69
CA TYR A 112 -11.35 13.31 15.10
C TYR A 112 -10.42 13.76 13.96
N LEU A 113 -9.80 12.82 13.25
CA LEU A 113 -8.85 13.12 12.18
C LEU A 113 -9.52 13.67 10.91
N THR A 114 -10.79 13.38 10.70
CA THR A 114 -11.51 13.74 9.46
C THR A 114 -12.37 15.01 9.56
N GLN A 115 -12.39 15.69 10.71
CA GLN A 115 -13.32 16.82 11.00
C GLN A 115 -13.31 17.94 9.96
N GLN A 116 -12.22 18.14 9.24
CA GLN A 116 -12.06 19.23 8.27
C GLN A 116 -11.78 18.72 6.84
N GLN A 117 -11.89 17.41 6.60
CA GLN A 117 -11.55 16.82 5.31
C GLN A 117 -12.76 16.61 4.42
N LYS A 118 -12.65 17.04 3.15
CA LYS A 118 -13.67 16.77 2.11
C LYS A 118 -13.52 15.35 1.56
N ASN A 119 -12.30 14.87 1.39
CA ASN A 119 -12.00 13.52 0.93
C ASN A 119 -11.51 12.68 2.11
N ILE A 120 -12.31 11.72 2.53
CA ILE A 120 -12.02 10.89 3.69
C ILE A 120 -11.37 9.59 3.22
N ARG A 121 -10.11 9.38 3.62
CA ARG A 121 -9.33 8.19 3.31
C ARG A 121 -8.77 7.59 4.58
N LEU A 122 -9.45 6.57 5.06
CA LEU A 122 -9.10 5.88 6.29
C LEU A 122 -8.16 4.71 5.97
N SER A 123 -7.17 4.49 6.82
CA SER A 123 -6.35 3.29 6.82
C SER A 123 -6.41 2.64 8.19
N THR A 124 -6.78 1.35 8.24
CA THR A 124 -7.04 0.63 9.49
C THR A 124 -5.91 -0.36 9.76
N ALA A 125 -5.31 -0.26 10.95
CA ALA A 125 -4.44 -1.29 11.52
C ALA A 125 -5.27 -2.19 12.45
N PHE A 126 -5.07 -3.49 12.34
CA PHE A 126 -5.71 -4.51 13.16
C PHE A 126 -4.76 -5.02 14.25
N ASP A 127 -5.30 -5.46 15.38
CA ASP A 127 -4.51 -6.01 16.47
C ASP A 127 -3.99 -7.43 16.16
N GLY A 128 -3.04 -7.90 16.97
CA GLY A 128 -2.42 -9.21 16.75
C GLY A 128 -3.42 -10.35 16.65
N PRO A 129 -4.40 -10.52 17.57
CA PRO A 129 -5.41 -11.57 17.42
C PRO A 129 -6.12 -11.53 16.07
N THR A 130 -6.59 -10.35 15.63
CA THR A 130 -7.26 -10.19 14.34
C THR A 130 -6.34 -10.54 13.16
N LEU A 131 -5.05 -10.13 13.20
CA LEU A 131 -4.05 -10.43 12.14
C LEU A 131 -3.80 -11.93 11.98
N TYR A 132 -3.90 -12.71 13.09
CA TYR A 132 -3.76 -14.16 13.06
C TYR A 132 -5.08 -14.92 12.90
N GLY A 133 -6.18 -14.23 12.64
CA GLY A 133 -7.49 -14.86 12.49
C GLY A 133 -8.03 -15.47 13.79
N LEU A 134 -7.62 -14.95 14.95
CA LEU A 134 -8.01 -15.43 16.27
C LEU A 134 -9.09 -14.52 16.86
N ASP A 135 -10.00 -15.12 17.59
CA ASP A 135 -10.99 -14.42 18.39
C ASP A 135 -10.38 -13.85 19.68
N SER A 136 -10.93 -12.76 20.18
CA SER A 136 -10.49 -12.13 21.45
C SER A 136 -10.66 -13.01 22.69
N ASP A 137 -11.45 -14.07 22.61
CA ASP A 137 -11.62 -15.08 23.67
C ASP A 137 -10.73 -16.32 23.52
N SER A 138 -9.86 -16.35 22.52
CA SER A 138 -8.89 -17.43 22.33
C SER A 138 -7.85 -17.46 23.47
N ASP A 139 -7.31 -18.64 23.74
CA ASP A 139 -6.35 -18.83 24.83
C ASP A 139 -5.09 -17.98 24.65
N GLY A 140 -4.71 -17.26 25.70
CA GLY A 140 -3.47 -16.48 25.75
C GLY A 140 -3.48 -15.15 25.02
N VAL A 141 -4.55 -14.76 24.29
CA VAL A 141 -4.56 -13.54 23.47
C VAL A 141 -5.06 -12.28 24.19
N LEU A 142 -5.73 -12.41 25.33
CA LEU A 142 -6.38 -11.28 26.04
C LEU A 142 -5.42 -10.08 26.24
N GLY A 143 -4.14 -10.35 26.51
CA GLY A 143 -3.12 -9.30 26.68
C GLY A 143 -2.89 -8.46 25.43
N LYS A 144 -3.14 -9.02 24.25
CA LYS A 144 -2.89 -8.41 22.94
C LYS A 144 -4.13 -7.77 22.31
N VAL A 145 -5.34 -8.00 22.86
CA VAL A 145 -6.59 -7.45 22.36
C VAL A 145 -6.54 -5.92 22.34
N GLY A 146 -6.72 -5.32 21.16
CA GLY A 146 -6.69 -3.87 20.94
C GLY A 146 -5.31 -3.23 21.10
N GLU A 147 -4.22 -4.00 21.15
CA GLU A 147 -2.84 -3.47 21.20
C GLU A 147 -2.24 -3.41 19.80
N GLY A 148 -1.65 -2.25 19.45
CA GLY A 148 -1.05 -2.04 18.13
C GLY A 148 -2.02 -1.96 16.96
N GLY A 149 -3.32 -2.13 17.21
CA GLY A 149 -4.38 -2.13 16.21
C GLY A 149 -5.75 -2.24 16.83
N VAL A 150 -6.79 -2.29 16.01
CA VAL A 150 -8.19 -2.47 16.43
C VAL A 150 -8.56 -3.95 16.48
N ALA A 151 -9.25 -4.36 17.55
CA ALA A 151 -9.80 -5.71 17.68
C ALA A 151 -11.10 -5.84 16.86
N ILE A 152 -11.16 -6.84 15.98
CA ILE A 152 -12.33 -7.20 15.17
C ILE A 152 -12.55 -8.69 15.24
N ASP A 153 -13.61 -9.10 15.93
CA ASP A 153 -14.03 -10.49 16.04
C ASP A 153 -15.20 -10.82 15.12
N THR A 154 -16.10 -9.86 14.89
CA THR A 154 -17.39 -10.09 14.22
C THR A 154 -17.79 -8.94 13.31
N ILE A 155 -18.79 -9.19 12.46
CA ILE A 155 -19.41 -8.14 11.63
C ILE A 155 -19.91 -6.94 12.45
N GLU A 156 -20.35 -7.13 13.71
CA GLU A 156 -20.79 -6.04 14.58
C GLU A 156 -19.65 -5.09 14.96
N ASP A 157 -18.43 -5.60 15.08
CA ASP A 157 -17.24 -4.76 15.30
C ASP A 157 -16.92 -3.94 14.06
N MET A 158 -17.08 -4.55 12.87
CA MET A 158 -16.91 -3.84 11.60
C MET A 158 -17.96 -2.73 11.43
N GLU A 159 -19.21 -2.97 11.81
CA GLU A 159 -20.27 -1.96 11.82
C GLU A 159 -19.92 -0.78 12.75
N ARG A 160 -19.39 -1.07 13.96
CA ARG A 160 -18.97 -0.03 14.93
C ARG A 160 -17.75 0.74 14.42
N LEU A 161 -16.80 0.06 13.78
CA LEU A 161 -15.58 0.66 13.27
C LEU A 161 -15.87 1.78 12.27
N TYR A 162 -16.80 1.56 11.35
CA TYR A 162 -17.16 2.55 10.33
C TYR A 162 -18.52 3.22 10.58
N ALA A 163 -19.00 3.21 11.81
CA ALA A 163 -20.23 3.91 12.18
C ALA A 163 -20.12 5.42 11.90
N GLY A 164 -21.16 5.98 11.29
CA GLY A 164 -21.22 7.42 10.93
C GLY A 164 -20.58 7.78 9.59
N PHE A 165 -19.79 6.91 8.98
CA PHE A 165 -19.13 7.19 7.69
C PHE A 165 -20.00 6.80 6.48
N PRO A 166 -19.90 7.56 5.36
CA PRO A 166 -20.71 7.35 4.15
C PRO A 166 -20.02 6.34 3.21
N LEU A 167 -20.10 5.03 3.47
CA LEU A 167 -19.30 3.97 2.82
C LEU A 167 -19.40 3.93 1.29
N GLY A 168 -20.49 4.40 0.70
CA GLY A 168 -20.69 4.42 -0.77
C GLY A 168 -20.43 5.75 -1.44
N ASP A 169 -19.99 6.76 -0.68
CA ASP A 169 -19.69 8.09 -1.21
C ASP A 169 -18.42 8.08 -2.08
N GLU A 170 -18.39 8.90 -3.13
CA GLU A 170 -17.24 8.99 -4.03
C GLU A 170 -16.00 9.62 -3.38
N HIS A 171 -16.18 10.36 -2.29
CA HIS A 171 -15.12 11.00 -1.50
C HIS A 171 -14.69 10.18 -0.29
N PHE A 172 -15.23 8.97 -0.12
CA PHE A 172 -14.91 8.07 0.98
C PHE A 172 -14.19 6.82 0.49
N SER A 173 -13.10 6.44 1.14
CA SER A 173 -12.41 5.17 0.89
C SER A 173 -11.76 4.63 2.14
N VAL A 174 -11.63 3.29 2.21
CA VAL A 174 -10.94 2.60 3.30
C VAL A 174 -9.74 1.83 2.77
N SER A 175 -8.72 1.68 3.61
CA SER A 175 -7.61 0.77 3.39
C SER A 175 -7.46 -0.13 4.61
N MET A 176 -7.22 -1.40 4.40
CA MET A 176 -7.14 -2.42 5.45
C MET A 176 -5.79 -3.12 5.37
N THR A 177 -4.98 -2.96 6.44
CA THR A 177 -3.66 -3.58 6.54
C THR A 177 -3.79 -4.93 7.21
N ILE A 178 -4.13 -5.96 6.41
CA ILE A 178 -4.34 -7.33 6.87
C ILE A 178 -4.08 -8.31 5.73
N ASN A 179 -3.56 -9.50 6.00
CA ASN A 179 -3.10 -10.45 5.00
C ASN A 179 -3.76 -11.83 5.13
N GLY A 180 -3.35 -12.67 6.05
CA GLY A 180 -3.89 -14.03 6.20
C GLY A 180 -5.42 -14.08 6.24
N PRO A 181 -6.09 -13.40 7.17
CA PRO A 181 -7.55 -13.39 7.27
C PRO A 181 -8.22 -12.30 6.41
N ALA A 182 -7.52 -11.69 5.45
CA ALA A 182 -8.05 -10.62 4.62
C ALA A 182 -9.39 -10.95 3.93
N PRO A 183 -9.62 -12.15 3.38
CA PRO A 183 -10.91 -12.49 2.80
C PRO A 183 -12.07 -12.37 3.81
N ALA A 184 -11.94 -12.91 5.01
CA ALA A 184 -12.96 -12.83 6.05
C ALA A 184 -13.22 -11.38 6.51
N ILE A 185 -12.18 -10.58 6.68
CA ILE A 185 -12.29 -9.16 7.08
C ILE A 185 -12.95 -8.32 5.98
N LEU A 186 -12.61 -8.54 4.71
CA LEU A 186 -13.29 -7.86 3.62
C LEU A 186 -14.75 -8.32 3.48
N ALA A 187 -15.03 -9.59 3.69
CA ALA A 187 -16.39 -10.11 3.71
C ALA A 187 -17.23 -9.44 4.82
N MET A 188 -16.69 -9.28 6.03
CA MET A 188 -17.34 -8.53 7.12
C MET A 188 -17.64 -7.07 6.71
N TYR A 189 -16.70 -6.41 6.04
CA TYR A 189 -16.91 -5.04 5.57
C TYR A 189 -18.02 -4.93 4.53
N VAL A 190 -18.02 -5.83 3.54
CA VAL A 190 -19.07 -5.89 2.50
C VAL A 190 -20.42 -6.22 3.11
N ALA A 191 -20.50 -7.20 4.00
CA ALA A 191 -21.73 -7.58 4.69
C ALA A 191 -22.27 -6.45 5.59
N ALA A 192 -21.41 -5.80 6.39
CA ALA A 192 -21.77 -4.65 7.21
C ALA A 192 -22.31 -3.48 6.35
N ALA A 193 -21.69 -3.19 5.22
CA ALA A 193 -22.17 -2.19 4.28
C ALA A 193 -23.54 -2.57 3.70
N LYS A 194 -23.73 -3.84 3.31
CA LYS A 194 -25.04 -4.35 2.82
C LYS A 194 -26.13 -4.23 3.88
N ARG A 195 -25.86 -4.60 5.12
CA ARG A 195 -26.83 -4.46 6.23
C ARG A 195 -27.30 -3.03 6.41
N ARG A 196 -26.39 -2.08 6.28
CA ARG A 196 -26.69 -0.67 6.54
C ARG A 196 -27.31 0.05 5.36
N PHE A 197 -26.93 -0.25 4.13
CA PHE A 197 -27.27 0.52 2.93
C PHE A 197 -27.95 -0.29 1.83
N GLY A 198 -28.19 -1.58 2.05
CA GLY A 198 -28.73 -2.50 1.03
C GLY A 198 -27.68 -3.00 0.03
N SER A 199 -28.04 -3.96 -0.81
CA SER A 199 -27.12 -4.62 -1.74
C SER A 199 -26.54 -3.70 -2.81
N ASP A 200 -27.23 -2.62 -3.17
CA ASP A 200 -26.81 -1.65 -4.19
C ASP A 200 -25.57 -0.82 -3.78
N ILE A 201 -25.12 -0.97 -2.53
CA ILE A 201 -23.89 -0.34 -2.03
C ILE A 201 -22.64 -1.01 -2.58
N VAL A 202 -22.66 -2.34 -2.84
CA VAL A 202 -21.48 -3.15 -3.16
C VAL A 202 -20.66 -2.56 -4.31
N PRO A 203 -21.22 -2.23 -5.49
CA PRO A 203 -20.44 -1.65 -6.58
C PRO A 203 -19.96 -0.22 -6.31
N LYS A 204 -20.43 0.43 -5.25
CA LYS A 204 -20.04 1.79 -4.86
C LYS A 204 -18.90 1.80 -3.85
N LEU A 205 -18.64 0.69 -3.16
CA LEU A 205 -17.57 0.59 -2.16
C LEU A 205 -16.21 0.88 -2.79
N ARG A 206 -15.42 1.70 -2.10
CA ARG A 206 -14.07 2.11 -2.53
C ARG A 206 -13.08 1.78 -1.44
N GLY A 207 -11.97 1.19 -1.83
CA GLY A 207 -10.93 0.87 -0.87
C GLY A 207 -9.84 -0.03 -1.41
N THR A 208 -9.00 -0.45 -0.49
CA THR A 208 -7.89 -1.36 -0.71
C THR A 208 -7.81 -2.32 0.46
N ILE A 209 -7.53 -3.59 0.21
CA ILE A 209 -7.07 -4.52 1.23
C ILE A 209 -5.67 -4.99 0.86
N GLN A 210 -4.79 -5.20 1.86
CA GLN A 210 -3.40 -5.56 1.57
C GLN A 210 -3.30 -6.96 0.99
N ALA A 211 -3.73 -7.98 1.70
CA ALA A 211 -3.86 -9.38 1.25
C ALA A 211 -2.62 -9.95 0.52
N ASP A 212 -1.42 -9.46 0.85
CA ASP A 212 -0.17 -9.87 0.19
C ASP A 212 0.45 -11.07 0.91
N ILE A 213 0.11 -12.27 0.45
CA ILE A 213 0.55 -13.54 1.03
C ILE A 213 2.05 -13.78 0.78
N LEU A 214 2.57 -13.42 -0.39
CA LEU A 214 3.98 -13.70 -0.73
C LEU A 214 4.93 -12.92 0.19
N LYS A 215 4.62 -11.65 0.51
CA LYS A 215 5.45 -10.88 1.44
C LYS A 215 5.39 -11.43 2.87
N GLU A 216 4.27 -12.06 3.26
CA GLU A 216 4.16 -12.69 4.58
C GLU A 216 5.16 -13.83 4.74
N VAL A 217 5.25 -14.69 3.74
CA VAL A 217 6.21 -15.80 3.74
C VAL A 217 7.65 -15.30 3.68
N GLN A 218 7.89 -14.20 2.96
CA GLN A 218 9.24 -13.65 2.77
C GLN A 218 9.75 -12.85 3.97
N ALA A 219 8.88 -12.10 4.67
CA ALA A 219 9.33 -11.09 5.62
C ALA A 219 8.62 -11.12 6.99
N GLN A 220 7.30 -11.29 7.07
CA GLN A 220 6.54 -10.91 8.26
C GLN A 220 6.01 -12.08 9.12
N ASN A 221 5.78 -13.27 8.54
CA ASN A 221 5.26 -14.47 9.23
C ASN A 221 3.81 -14.39 9.77
N GLU A 222 2.98 -13.51 9.25
CA GLU A 222 1.55 -13.45 9.58
C GLU A 222 0.71 -14.33 8.63
N ILE A 223 1.26 -15.46 8.21
CA ILE A 223 0.58 -16.45 7.38
C ILE A 223 -0.07 -17.50 8.28
N ILE A 224 -1.34 -17.78 8.04
CA ILE A 224 -2.15 -18.68 8.88
C ILE A 224 -2.46 -20.01 8.18
N PHE A 225 -2.70 -19.99 6.87
CA PHE A 225 -2.96 -21.19 6.06
C PHE A 225 -1.73 -21.58 5.23
N PRO A 226 -1.64 -22.84 4.76
CA PRO A 226 -0.63 -23.23 3.77
C PRO A 226 -0.60 -22.27 2.58
N LEU A 227 0.58 -22.09 1.96
CA LEU A 227 0.77 -21.10 0.90
C LEU A 227 -0.21 -21.28 -0.25
N GLU A 228 -0.40 -22.53 -0.71
CA GLU A 228 -1.33 -22.86 -1.79
C GLU A 228 -2.78 -22.47 -1.46
N ALA A 229 -3.26 -22.83 -0.27
CA ALA A 229 -4.60 -22.46 0.19
C ALA A 229 -4.75 -20.93 0.33
N SER A 230 -3.75 -20.25 0.88
CA SER A 230 -3.75 -18.80 1.01
C SER A 230 -3.82 -18.09 -0.34
N LEU A 231 -3.08 -18.58 -1.35
CA LEU A 231 -3.11 -18.05 -2.71
C LEU A 231 -4.45 -18.34 -3.41
N ARG A 232 -5.07 -19.51 -3.14
CA ARG A 232 -6.42 -19.83 -3.61
C ARG A 232 -7.44 -18.86 -3.04
N PHE A 233 -7.50 -18.66 -1.73
CA PHE A 233 -8.44 -17.75 -1.06
C PHE A 233 -8.27 -16.30 -1.52
N LEU A 234 -7.01 -15.86 -1.68
CA LEU A 234 -6.72 -14.57 -2.30
C LEU A 234 -7.30 -14.47 -3.72
N THR A 235 -7.11 -15.52 -4.54
CA THR A 235 -7.57 -15.52 -5.93
C THR A 235 -9.09 -15.50 -6.02
N ASP A 236 -9.79 -16.23 -5.16
CA ASP A 236 -11.25 -16.22 -5.05
C ASP A 236 -11.76 -14.80 -4.69
N MET A 237 -11.11 -14.12 -3.76
CA MET A 237 -11.41 -12.73 -3.41
C MET A 237 -11.14 -11.77 -4.58
N VAL A 238 -10.03 -11.94 -5.32
CA VAL A 238 -9.70 -11.11 -6.50
C VAL A 238 -10.73 -11.33 -7.62
N GLU A 239 -11.13 -12.56 -7.86
CA GLU A 239 -12.18 -12.90 -8.84
C GLU A 239 -13.49 -12.20 -8.50
N PHE A 240 -13.98 -12.37 -7.28
CA PHE A 240 -15.23 -11.75 -6.83
C PHE A 240 -15.19 -10.22 -6.89
N THR A 241 -14.12 -9.62 -6.36
CA THR A 241 -13.98 -8.16 -6.33
C THR A 241 -13.83 -7.57 -7.73
N THR A 242 -13.18 -8.30 -8.65
CA THR A 242 -13.06 -7.89 -10.06
C THR A 242 -14.41 -7.85 -10.75
N ALA A 243 -15.33 -8.72 -10.39
CA ALA A 243 -16.68 -8.74 -10.94
C ALA A 243 -17.62 -7.72 -10.27
N ASN A 244 -17.57 -7.60 -8.94
CA ASN A 244 -18.63 -6.98 -8.15
C ASN A 244 -18.26 -5.65 -7.49
N LEU A 245 -16.96 -5.39 -7.24
CA LEU A 245 -16.46 -4.17 -6.58
C LEU A 245 -15.54 -3.36 -7.53
N PRO A 246 -16.07 -2.65 -8.53
CA PRO A 246 -15.27 -2.02 -9.58
C PRO A 246 -14.32 -0.91 -9.08
N ARG A 247 -14.48 -0.43 -7.85
CA ARG A 247 -13.68 0.63 -7.24
C ARG A 247 -12.79 0.12 -6.09
N TRP A 248 -12.66 -1.20 -5.95
CA TRP A 248 -11.85 -1.85 -4.92
C TRP A 248 -10.51 -2.34 -5.47
N TYR A 249 -9.46 -2.18 -4.70
CA TYR A 249 -8.14 -2.75 -4.94
C TYR A 249 -7.99 -3.99 -4.06
N PRO A 250 -8.08 -5.20 -4.64
CA PRO A 250 -8.14 -6.44 -3.86
C PRO A 250 -6.79 -6.87 -3.30
N ILE A 251 -5.70 -6.26 -3.74
CA ILE A 251 -4.36 -6.52 -3.25
C ILE A 251 -3.53 -5.23 -3.27
N SER A 252 -2.67 -5.07 -2.27
CA SER A 252 -1.60 -4.07 -2.24
C SER A 252 -0.27 -4.79 -2.05
N ILE A 253 0.45 -5.01 -3.14
CA ILE A 253 1.71 -5.76 -3.18
C ILE A 253 2.77 -4.95 -2.46
N SER A 254 3.34 -5.50 -1.37
CA SER A 254 4.00 -4.71 -0.36
C SER A 254 5.50 -4.98 -0.25
N GLY A 255 6.28 -3.99 -0.67
CA GLY A 255 7.71 -3.91 -0.37
C GLY A 255 8.02 -3.24 0.97
N TYR A 256 7.08 -2.47 1.54
CA TYR A 256 7.27 -1.79 2.82
C TYR A 256 7.74 -2.74 3.92
N HIS A 257 7.04 -3.85 4.14
CA HIS A 257 7.37 -4.82 5.18
C HIS A 257 8.69 -5.56 4.90
N ILE A 258 9.02 -5.76 3.62
CA ILE A 258 10.30 -6.33 3.19
C ILE A 258 11.45 -5.39 3.59
N ALA A 259 11.29 -4.09 3.36
CA ALA A 259 12.26 -3.06 3.76
C ALA A 259 12.36 -2.95 5.28
N GLU A 260 11.23 -2.91 6.01
CA GLU A 260 11.20 -2.83 7.47
C GLU A 260 11.85 -4.08 8.13
N ALA A 261 11.76 -5.25 7.49
CA ALA A 261 12.47 -6.46 7.91
C ALA A 261 13.99 -6.39 7.66
N GLY A 262 14.48 -5.36 6.95
CA GLY A 262 15.90 -5.07 6.77
C GLY A 262 16.44 -5.19 5.35
N ALA A 263 15.60 -5.43 4.35
CA ALA A 263 16.01 -5.46 2.95
C ALA A 263 16.62 -4.13 2.50
N THR A 264 17.53 -4.19 1.52
CA THR A 264 18.00 -2.99 0.83
C THR A 264 16.90 -2.41 -0.06
N PRO A 265 16.99 -1.13 -0.46
CA PRO A 265 16.02 -0.54 -1.40
C PRO A 265 15.90 -1.33 -2.72
N VAL A 266 17.01 -1.85 -3.23
CA VAL A 266 17.05 -2.70 -4.45
C VAL A 266 16.28 -3.99 -4.23
N GLN A 267 16.53 -4.70 -3.13
CA GLN A 267 15.82 -5.93 -2.77
C GLN A 267 14.32 -5.66 -2.56
N GLN A 268 13.98 -4.55 -1.91
CA GLN A 268 12.59 -4.12 -1.78
C GLN A 268 11.91 -4.04 -3.15
N ALA A 269 12.49 -3.31 -4.10
CA ALA A 269 11.94 -3.15 -5.43
C ALA A 269 11.84 -4.48 -6.19
N ALA A 270 12.93 -5.26 -6.19
CA ALA A 270 13.01 -6.53 -6.91
C ALA A 270 11.99 -7.56 -6.39
N PHE A 271 11.92 -7.76 -5.08
CA PHE A 271 10.99 -8.74 -4.50
C PHE A 271 9.54 -8.31 -4.67
N THR A 272 9.24 -7.01 -4.52
CA THR A 272 7.89 -6.48 -4.72
C THR A 272 7.42 -6.66 -6.17
N LEU A 273 8.25 -6.33 -7.14
CA LEU A 273 7.91 -6.47 -8.56
C LEU A 273 7.78 -7.95 -8.96
N SER A 274 8.70 -8.81 -8.50
CA SER A 274 8.63 -10.26 -8.75
C SER A 274 7.36 -10.86 -8.16
N ASN A 275 6.97 -10.48 -6.93
CA ASN A 275 5.71 -10.88 -6.32
C ASN A 275 4.53 -10.40 -7.18
N GLY A 276 4.59 -9.16 -7.67
CA GLY A 276 3.58 -8.59 -8.56
C GLY A 276 3.38 -9.38 -9.84
N PHE A 277 4.46 -9.77 -10.50
CA PHE A 277 4.42 -10.60 -11.71
C PHE A 277 3.84 -11.98 -11.41
N THR A 278 4.27 -12.59 -10.31
CA THR A 278 3.74 -13.90 -9.87
C THR A 278 2.24 -13.84 -9.61
N TYR A 279 1.73 -12.79 -8.97
CA TYR A 279 0.28 -12.62 -8.80
C TYR A 279 -0.46 -12.46 -10.13
N VAL A 280 0.12 -11.73 -11.09
CA VAL A 280 -0.48 -11.62 -12.43
C VAL A 280 -0.60 -12.98 -13.10
N GLU A 281 0.43 -13.82 -12.98
CA GLU A 281 0.42 -15.20 -13.51
C GLU A 281 -0.65 -16.05 -12.82
N ILE A 282 -0.68 -16.10 -11.49
CA ILE A 282 -1.68 -16.86 -10.71
C ILE A 282 -3.11 -16.46 -11.09
N PHE A 283 -3.39 -15.18 -11.23
CA PHE A 283 -4.75 -14.72 -11.59
C PHE A 283 -5.09 -15.04 -13.06
N ARG A 284 -4.11 -15.03 -13.96
CA ARG A 284 -4.30 -15.49 -15.35
C ARG A 284 -4.58 -16.98 -15.43
N ASP A 285 -3.86 -17.78 -14.65
CA ASP A 285 -4.04 -19.24 -14.61
C ASP A 285 -5.44 -19.62 -14.08
N ARG A 286 -6.01 -18.79 -13.19
CA ARG A 286 -7.43 -18.89 -12.80
C ARG A 286 -8.41 -18.50 -13.93
N GLY A 287 -7.93 -17.98 -15.05
CA GLY A 287 -8.75 -17.54 -16.19
C GLY A 287 -9.16 -16.06 -16.15
N LEU A 288 -8.61 -15.26 -15.22
CA LEU A 288 -8.93 -13.84 -15.15
C LEU A 288 -8.19 -13.06 -16.25
N ARG A 289 -8.90 -12.12 -16.87
CA ARG A 289 -8.30 -11.25 -17.91
C ARG A 289 -7.50 -10.12 -17.29
N VAL A 290 -6.23 -9.97 -17.67
CA VAL A 290 -5.29 -8.96 -17.12
C VAL A 290 -5.89 -7.54 -17.16
N ASN A 291 -6.53 -7.14 -18.25
CA ASN A 291 -7.12 -5.81 -18.38
C ASN A 291 -8.35 -5.57 -17.46
N ARG A 292 -8.85 -6.60 -16.78
CA ARG A 292 -9.94 -6.48 -15.80
C ARG A 292 -9.42 -6.31 -14.37
N PHE A 293 -8.44 -7.10 -13.95
CA PHE A 293 -7.87 -7.00 -12.60
C PHE A 293 -6.62 -6.11 -12.53
N GLY A 294 -5.76 -6.10 -13.55
CA GLY A 294 -4.49 -5.36 -13.57
C GLY A 294 -4.62 -3.88 -13.20
N PRO A 295 -5.63 -3.14 -13.69
CA PRO A 295 -5.86 -1.76 -13.27
C PRO A 295 -6.18 -1.58 -11.78
N ARG A 296 -6.40 -2.67 -11.04
CA ARG A 296 -6.72 -2.68 -9.59
C ARG A 296 -5.63 -3.28 -8.73
N LEU A 297 -4.48 -3.59 -9.30
CA LEU A 297 -3.28 -3.89 -8.53
C LEU A 297 -2.70 -2.59 -8.02
N SER A 298 -2.32 -2.57 -6.75
CA SER A 298 -1.60 -1.45 -6.13
C SER A 298 -0.35 -1.96 -5.45
N PHE A 299 0.57 -1.03 -5.19
CA PHE A 299 1.87 -1.33 -4.61
C PHE A 299 2.09 -0.46 -3.38
N PHE A 300 2.82 -0.99 -2.44
CA PHE A 300 3.16 -0.30 -1.21
C PHE A 300 4.66 -0.38 -0.97
N LEU A 301 5.35 0.75 -1.02
CA LEU A 301 6.79 0.84 -0.82
C LEU A 301 7.14 1.69 0.39
N ASP A 302 8.24 1.32 1.02
CA ASP A 302 8.98 2.14 1.97
C ASP A 302 9.69 3.30 1.25
N CYS A 303 9.95 4.38 1.97
CA CYS A 303 10.80 5.47 1.53
C CYS A 303 11.70 5.91 2.70
N GLY A 304 12.94 5.47 2.67
CA GLY A 304 13.97 5.81 3.65
C GLY A 304 14.89 6.94 3.20
N LEU A 305 16.08 7.03 3.80
CA LEU A 305 17.04 8.11 3.61
C LEU A 305 18.18 7.78 2.65
N GLU A 306 18.22 6.56 2.10
CA GLU A 306 19.24 6.11 1.16
C GLU A 306 19.07 6.77 -0.22
N VAL A 307 20.19 6.94 -0.94
CA VAL A 307 20.20 7.63 -2.25
C VAL A 307 19.35 6.93 -3.31
N GLU A 308 19.19 5.63 -3.22
CA GLU A 308 18.35 4.82 -4.12
C GLU A 308 16.90 5.29 -4.12
N TYR A 309 16.40 5.81 -3.01
CA TYR A 309 15.03 6.36 -2.92
C TYR A 309 14.80 7.61 -3.77
N LEU A 310 15.83 8.23 -4.32
CA LEU A 310 15.65 9.26 -5.35
C LEU A 310 14.97 8.72 -6.61
N ALA A 311 15.21 7.46 -6.96
CA ALA A 311 14.80 6.88 -8.24
C ALA A 311 14.00 5.58 -8.12
N LEU A 312 13.88 4.99 -6.93
CA LEU A 312 13.35 3.64 -6.74
C LEU A 312 11.97 3.44 -7.38
N ALA A 313 11.03 4.32 -7.09
CA ALA A 313 9.68 4.21 -7.63
C ALA A 313 9.61 4.55 -9.12
N ARG A 314 10.53 5.36 -9.64
CA ARG A 314 10.67 5.65 -11.07
C ARG A 314 11.07 4.38 -11.83
N VAL A 315 12.03 3.64 -11.30
CA VAL A 315 12.47 2.34 -11.83
C VAL A 315 11.35 1.31 -11.73
N CYS A 316 10.67 1.21 -10.58
CA CYS A 316 9.55 0.29 -10.42
C CYS A 316 8.44 0.54 -11.44
N ARG A 317 8.07 1.80 -11.70
CA ARG A 317 7.07 2.14 -12.71
C ARG A 317 7.49 1.70 -14.10
N LYS A 318 8.75 1.94 -14.48
CA LYS A 318 9.28 1.55 -15.79
C LYS A 318 9.26 0.03 -15.96
N LEU A 319 9.84 -0.71 -15.02
CA LEU A 319 9.93 -2.17 -15.11
C LEU A 319 8.55 -2.82 -15.11
N TRP A 320 7.64 -2.34 -14.26
CA TRP A 320 6.25 -2.79 -14.26
C TRP A 320 5.55 -2.54 -15.60
N ALA A 321 5.66 -1.31 -16.12
CA ALA A 321 5.00 -0.94 -17.37
C ALA A 321 5.52 -1.75 -18.56
N VAL A 322 6.83 -1.96 -18.65
CA VAL A 322 7.46 -2.77 -19.70
C VAL A 322 6.99 -4.22 -19.61
N ALA A 323 7.05 -4.85 -18.44
CA ALA A 323 6.60 -6.22 -18.26
C ALA A 323 5.10 -6.38 -18.57
N MET A 324 4.25 -5.48 -18.05
CA MET A 324 2.82 -5.54 -18.30
C MET A 324 2.47 -5.37 -19.78
N ARG A 325 3.20 -4.52 -20.52
CA ARG A 325 2.99 -4.35 -21.95
C ARG A 325 3.52 -5.52 -22.76
N ASP A 326 4.78 -5.89 -22.55
CA ASP A 326 5.54 -6.75 -23.47
C ASP A 326 5.37 -8.25 -23.13
N VAL A 327 5.21 -8.61 -21.86
CA VAL A 327 5.02 -9.99 -21.41
C VAL A 327 3.53 -10.31 -21.26
N PHE A 328 2.78 -9.46 -20.55
CA PHE A 328 1.38 -9.73 -20.23
C PHE A 328 0.39 -9.13 -21.23
N GLN A 329 0.84 -8.35 -22.22
CA GLN A 329 0.05 -7.72 -23.27
C GLN A 329 -1.12 -6.88 -22.72
N ALA A 330 -0.87 -6.23 -21.60
CA ALA A 330 -1.85 -5.45 -20.87
C ALA A 330 -2.07 -4.06 -21.50
N ASP A 331 -3.27 -3.51 -21.32
CA ASP A 331 -3.60 -2.15 -21.74
C ASP A 331 -2.88 -1.08 -20.89
N ALA A 332 -2.90 0.18 -21.35
CA ALA A 332 -2.23 1.29 -20.67
C ALA A 332 -2.74 1.53 -19.23
N ARG A 333 -3.94 1.07 -18.88
CA ARG A 333 -4.48 1.21 -17.52
C ARG A 333 -3.83 0.22 -16.57
N ALA A 334 -3.59 -1.00 -17.01
CA ALA A 334 -2.93 -2.06 -16.24
C ALA A 334 -1.41 -1.87 -16.17
N GLN A 335 -0.80 -1.15 -17.13
CA GLN A 335 0.62 -0.79 -17.13
C GLN A 335 0.99 0.24 -16.04
N ARG A 336 0.01 0.92 -15.45
CA ARG A 336 0.27 1.94 -14.41
C ARG A 336 0.60 1.30 -13.08
N PHE A 337 1.78 1.58 -12.56
CA PHE A 337 2.21 1.22 -11.23
C PHE A 337 1.62 2.21 -10.21
N LYS A 338 0.55 1.81 -9.53
CA LYS A 338 -0.12 2.64 -8.53
C LYS A 338 0.52 2.45 -7.18
N LEU A 339 1.17 3.49 -6.70
CA LEU A 339 2.04 3.44 -5.54
C LEU A 339 1.44 4.15 -4.33
N HIS A 340 1.35 3.43 -3.23
CA HIS A 340 1.31 3.99 -1.88
C HIS A 340 2.70 3.96 -1.28
N THR A 341 3.14 5.05 -0.65
CA THR A 341 4.43 5.13 0.02
C THR A 341 4.22 5.44 1.51
N GLN A 342 5.00 4.80 2.36
CA GLN A 342 5.12 5.16 3.77
C GLN A 342 6.57 5.55 4.04
N THR A 343 6.79 6.58 4.84
CA THR A 343 8.13 6.92 5.34
C THR A 343 8.67 5.77 6.20
N SER A 344 9.97 5.56 6.21
CA SER A 344 10.58 4.40 6.83
C SER A 344 10.44 4.41 8.36
N GLY A 345 9.91 3.33 8.92
CA GLY A 345 9.92 3.09 10.37
C GLY A 345 11.33 2.77 10.88
N ARG A 346 12.14 2.13 10.03
CA ARG A 346 13.52 1.74 10.33
C ARG A 346 14.46 2.95 10.55
N SER A 347 14.14 4.11 9.99
CA SER A 347 14.90 5.35 10.21
C SER A 347 14.63 6.00 11.56
N LEU A 348 13.51 5.66 12.23
CA LEU A 348 13.08 6.25 13.47
C LEU A 348 13.86 5.68 14.66
N VAL A 349 14.27 6.54 15.57
CA VAL A 349 14.95 6.15 16.81
C VAL A 349 14.25 6.74 18.02
N ALA A 350 14.32 6.00 19.14
CA ALA A 350 13.69 6.43 20.40
C ALA A 350 14.49 7.55 21.09
N GLN A 351 15.81 7.54 20.93
CA GLN A 351 16.70 8.57 21.47
C GLN A 351 16.51 9.87 20.69
N GLU A 352 16.45 10.99 21.40
CA GLU A 352 16.22 12.31 20.79
C GLU A 352 15.14 12.28 19.70
N PHE A 353 14.05 11.59 19.98
CA PHE A 353 13.02 11.19 19.03
C PHE A 353 12.42 12.36 18.23
N LYS A 354 12.55 13.61 18.71
CA LYS A 354 12.10 14.80 17.96
C LYS A 354 12.84 14.97 16.64
N ASN A 355 14.07 14.46 16.53
CA ASN A 355 14.81 14.43 15.26
C ASN A 355 14.10 13.58 14.19
N ASN A 356 13.22 12.67 14.59
CA ASN A 356 12.39 11.89 13.67
C ASN A 356 11.46 12.77 12.82
N LEU A 357 11.04 13.95 13.32
CA LEU A 357 10.28 14.92 12.51
C LEU A 357 11.06 15.34 11.25
N THR A 358 12.36 15.58 11.39
CA THR A 358 13.22 15.93 10.26
C THR A 358 13.44 14.75 9.33
N ARG A 359 13.66 13.53 9.85
CA ARG A 359 13.81 12.31 9.05
C ARG A 359 12.56 12.08 8.20
N THR A 360 11.40 12.05 8.83
CA THR A 360 10.11 11.90 8.17
C THR A 360 9.86 12.98 7.10
N ALA A 361 10.24 14.23 7.35
CA ALA A 361 10.08 15.31 6.36
C ALA A 361 10.96 15.10 5.11
N VAL A 362 12.21 14.63 5.27
CA VAL A 362 13.08 14.30 4.14
C VAL A 362 12.56 13.10 3.35
N GLU A 363 12.13 12.05 4.03
CA GLU A 363 11.53 10.86 3.40
C GLU A 363 10.25 11.20 2.65
N LEU A 364 9.41 12.07 3.22
CA LEU A 364 8.22 12.58 2.57
C LEU A 364 8.54 13.38 1.30
N LEU A 365 9.60 14.20 1.32
CA LEU A 365 10.09 14.89 0.13
C LEU A 365 10.50 13.90 -0.95
N LEU A 366 11.25 12.85 -0.62
CA LEU A 366 11.66 11.79 -1.55
C LEU A 366 10.45 11.04 -2.13
N ALA A 367 9.44 10.74 -1.30
CA ALA A 367 8.19 10.12 -1.76
C ALA A 367 7.46 11.02 -2.78
N CYS A 368 7.42 12.33 -2.56
CA CYS A 368 6.83 13.29 -3.49
C CYS A 368 7.65 13.43 -4.79
N ILE A 369 8.98 13.44 -4.72
CA ILE A 369 9.88 13.42 -5.90
C ILE A 369 9.60 12.17 -6.76
N ASN A 370 9.30 11.06 -6.12
CA ASN A 370 8.92 9.80 -6.78
C ASN A 370 7.47 9.76 -7.24
N ALA A 371 6.71 10.85 -7.17
CA ALA A 371 5.33 10.93 -7.63
C ALA A 371 4.44 9.79 -7.07
N THR A 372 4.46 9.60 -5.75
CA THR A 372 3.59 8.62 -5.08
C THR A 372 2.11 9.01 -5.21
N ASN A 373 1.23 8.01 -5.37
CA ASN A 373 -0.22 8.26 -5.49
C ASN A 373 -0.88 8.58 -4.14
N SER A 374 -0.32 8.02 -3.06
CA SER A 374 -0.71 8.34 -1.69
C SER A 374 0.47 8.12 -0.76
N CYS A 375 0.49 8.84 0.36
CA CYS A 375 1.57 8.75 1.33
C CYS A 375 1.03 8.61 2.74
N HIS A 376 1.76 7.86 3.58
CA HIS A 376 1.66 7.90 5.03
C HIS A 376 3.01 8.38 5.59
N SER A 377 2.96 9.33 6.51
CA SER A 377 4.12 9.83 7.25
C SER A 377 4.09 9.32 8.68
N ASN A 378 5.16 8.67 9.11
CA ASN A 378 5.28 8.12 10.46
C ASN A 378 5.34 9.24 11.50
N SER A 379 4.76 8.98 12.66
CA SER A 379 4.86 9.90 13.81
C SER A 379 6.24 9.82 14.45
N ALA A 380 6.72 10.94 14.99
CA ALA A 380 8.04 10.97 15.62
C ALA A 380 8.17 10.01 16.82
N ASP A 381 7.07 9.74 17.51
CA ASP A 381 7.00 8.86 18.68
C ASP A 381 6.71 7.38 18.35
N GLU A 382 6.60 7.02 17.06
CA GLU A 382 6.28 5.66 16.61
C GLU A 382 7.36 4.63 16.97
N ALA A 383 8.61 5.08 17.15
CA ALA A 383 9.72 4.22 17.54
C ALA A 383 9.53 3.53 18.92
N PHE A 384 8.62 4.00 19.77
CA PHE A 384 8.48 3.49 21.14
C PHE A 384 7.04 3.38 21.66
N THR A 385 6.05 3.91 20.96
CA THR A 385 4.64 3.86 21.39
C THR A 385 3.68 3.89 20.21
N THR A 386 2.44 3.46 20.44
CA THR A 386 1.34 3.82 19.54
C THR A 386 1.27 5.35 19.45
N PRO A 387 1.24 5.91 18.23
CA PRO A 387 1.36 7.34 18.03
C PRO A 387 0.39 8.18 18.87
N SER A 388 0.93 9.20 19.53
CA SER A 388 0.13 10.16 20.30
C SER A 388 -0.67 11.08 19.38
N GLN A 389 -1.71 11.70 19.90
CA GLN A 389 -2.55 12.62 19.14
C GLN A 389 -1.78 13.83 18.60
N GLU A 390 -0.81 14.34 19.36
CA GLU A 390 0.05 15.45 18.99
C GLU A 390 0.91 15.09 17.78
N PHE A 391 1.68 14.01 17.85
CA PHE A 391 2.62 13.66 16.79
C PHE A 391 1.96 13.09 15.54
N VAL A 392 0.81 12.41 15.65
CA VAL A 392 -0.01 12.03 14.47
C VAL A 392 -0.47 13.27 13.69
N ARG A 393 -0.88 14.33 14.42
CA ARG A 393 -1.27 15.59 13.78
C ARG A 393 -0.10 16.25 13.06
N LEU A 394 1.07 16.31 13.69
CA LEU A 394 2.28 16.87 13.06
C LEU A 394 2.70 16.09 11.81
N ALA A 395 2.65 14.76 11.88
CA ALA A 395 2.93 13.90 10.72
C ALA A 395 1.98 14.17 9.55
N ALA A 396 0.67 14.30 9.81
CA ALA A 396 -0.31 14.65 8.78
C ALA A 396 -0.09 16.06 8.22
N GLN A 397 0.23 17.03 9.08
CA GLN A 397 0.51 18.40 8.66
C GLN A 397 1.80 18.50 7.82
N ALA A 398 2.81 17.67 8.07
CA ALA A 398 4.02 17.63 7.24
C ALA A 398 3.69 17.33 5.76
N GLN A 399 2.71 16.47 5.49
CA GLN A 399 2.24 16.20 4.12
C GLN A 399 1.58 17.45 3.51
N ALA A 400 0.72 18.13 4.26
CA ALA A 400 0.07 19.36 3.80
C ALA A 400 1.10 20.47 3.53
N ILE A 401 2.08 20.66 4.40
CA ILE A 401 3.18 21.60 4.20
C ILE A 401 3.93 21.29 2.90
N MET A 402 4.28 20.02 2.67
CA MET A 402 4.99 19.59 1.46
C MET A 402 4.21 19.90 0.19
N LEU A 403 2.90 19.69 0.18
CA LEU A 403 2.07 19.80 -1.01
C LEU A 403 1.44 21.18 -1.18
N GLU A 404 1.10 21.86 -0.09
CA GLU A 404 0.32 23.09 -0.13
C GLU A 404 1.15 24.35 0.12
N GLU A 405 2.15 24.32 1.01
CA GLU A 405 2.98 25.50 1.30
C GLU A 405 4.19 25.56 0.37
N THR A 406 4.86 24.42 0.10
CA THR A 406 5.99 24.44 -0.84
C THR A 406 5.49 24.60 -2.28
N GLY A 407 6.22 25.35 -3.09
CA GLY A 407 5.96 25.45 -4.53
C GLY A 407 6.53 24.30 -5.35
N LEU A 408 7.16 23.30 -4.72
CA LEU A 408 8.00 22.32 -5.41
C LEU A 408 7.23 21.43 -6.39
N PHE A 409 5.96 21.13 -6.10
CA PHE A 409 5.17 20.15 -6.87
C PHE A 409 3.92 20.75 -7.55
N LYS A 410 3.58 22.02 -7.24
CA LYS A 410 2.33 22.65 -7.71
C LYS A 410 2.35 23.16 -9.13
N PHE A 411 3.51 23.55 -9.63
CA PHE A 411 3.59 24.36 -10.83
C PHE A 411 4.13 23.58 -12.04
N MET A 412 4.94 22.55 -11.81
CA MET A 412 5.59 21.79 -12.87
C MET A 412 5.45 20.29 -12.65
N MET A 413 5.11 19.55 -13.73
CA MET A 413 4.83 18.11 -13.65
C MET A 413 6.04 17.22 -13.37
N ASN A 414 7.23 17.60 -13.80
CA ASN A 414 8.44 16.79 -13.75
C ASN A 414 9.66 17.57 -13.24
N THR A 415 9.46 18.38 -12.20
CA THR A 415 10.46 19.30 -11.64
C THR A 415 11.81 18.63 -11.34
N PHE A 416 11.80 17.39 -10.88
CA PHE A 416 13.00 16.66 -10.44
C PHE A 416 13.48 15.59 -11.42
N GLY A 417 12.89 15.50 -12.61
CA GLY A 417 13.32 14.57 -13.65
C GLY A 417 14.48 15.11 -14.48
N GLY A 418 15.27 14.21 -15.07
CA GLY A 418 16.18 14.54 -16.16
C GLY A 418 17.56 15.05 -15.80
N SER A 419 17.89 15.31 -14.53
CA SER A 419 19.26 15.67 -14.15
C SER A 419 20.25 14.50 -14.38
N PRO A 420 21.53 14.78 -14.74
CA PRO A 420 22.53 13.72 -14.92
C PRO A 420 22.66 12.79 -13.69
N GLY A 421 22.63 13.35 -12.48
CA GLY A 421 22.68 12.59 -11.24
C GLY A 421 21.49 11.65 -11.07
N MET A 422 20.26 12.14 -11.30
CA MET A 422 19.05 11.30 -11.27
C MET A 422 19.15 10.16 -12.29
N LYS A 423 19.63 10.42 -13.50
CA LYS A 423 19.79 9.39 -14.55
C LYS A 423 20.81 8.31 -14.20
N ILE A 424 21.87 8.69 -13.51
CA ILE A 424 22.86 7.70 -13.03
C ILE A 424 22.22 6.81 -11.98
N VAL A 425 21.53 7.39 -10.99
CA VAL A 425 20.85 6.62 -9.94
C VAL A 425 19.76 5.72 -10.53
N GLU A 426 18.90 6.23 -11.42
CA GLU A 426 17.89 5.44 -12.13
C GLU A 426 18.50 4.20 -12.80
N ARG A 427 19.55 4.40 -13.61
CA ARG A 427 20.20 3.30 -14.31
C ARG A 427 20.84 2.28 -13.38
N THR A 428 21.56 2.75 -12.37
CA THR A 428 22.25 1.87 -11.41
C THR A 428 21.25 1.03 -10.61
N VAL A 429 20.15 1.64 -10.15
CA VAL A 429 19.08 0.92 -9.44
C VAL A 429 18.39 -0.07 -10.37
N GLU A 430 18.09 0.32 -11.63
CA GLU A 430 17.47 -0.56 -12.61
C GLU A 430 18.34 -1.79 -12.90
N GLU A 431 19.63 -1.60 -13.15
CA GLU A 431 20.58 -2.70 -13.40
C GLU A 431 20.68 -3.66 -12.20
N ALA A 432 20.67 -3.12 -10.98
CA ALA A 432 20.71 -3.92 -9.75
C ALA A 432 19.40 -4.71 -9.53
N VAL A 433 18.24 -4.11 -9.79
CA VAL A 433 16.95 -4.81 -9.72
C VAL A 433 16.86 -5.93 -10.76
N LEU A 434 17.33 -5.67 -11.99
CA LEU A 434 17.38 -6.69 -13.05
C LEU A 434 18.35 -7.84 -12.71
N ALA A 435 19.44 -7.57 -12.00
CA ALA A 435 20.34 -8.61 -11.51
C ALA A 435 19.65 -9.52 -10.49
N GLU A 436 18.86 -8.94 -9.57
CA GLU A 436 18.08 -9.67 -8.59
C GLU A 436 16.97 -10.53 -9.26
N PHE A 437 16.32 -10.01 -10.32
CA PHE A 437 15.37 -10.80 -11.11
C PHE A 437 16.00 -12.04 -11.74
N ARG A 438 17.23 -11.92 -12.30
CA ARG A 438 17.95 -13.06 -12.88
C ARG A 438 18.27 -14.13 -11.83
N GLU A 439 18.55 -13.72 -10.61
CA GLU A 439 18.82 -14.67 -9.52
C GLU A 439 17.54 -15.41 -9.10
N ILE A 440 16.41 -14.71 -8.99
CA ILE A 440 15.11 -15.32 -8.71
C ILE A 440 14.71 -16.29 -9.85
N ASP A 441 14.91 -15.88 -11.09
CA ASP A 441 14.64 -16.72 -12.28
C ASP A 441 15.51 -17.98 -12.29
N ARG A 442 16.81 -17.86 -11.99
CA ARG A 442 17.75 -18.99 -11.87
C ARG A 442 17.30 -20.01 -10.81
N LEU A 443 16.61 -19.57 -9.79
CA LEU A 443 16.05 -20.43 -8.74
C LEU A 443 14.70 -21.06 -9.12
N GLY A 444 14.15 -20.75 -10.28
CA GLY A 444 12.85 -21.27 -10.76
C GLY A 444 11.66 -20.36 -10.44
N GLY A 445 11.88 -19.07 -10.24
CA GLY A 445 10.85 -18.08 -9.96
C GLY A 445 10.60 -17.86 -8.46
N VAL A 446 9.62 -17.00 -8.15
CA VAL A 446 9.37 -16.53 -6.78
C VAL A 446 9.00 -17.67 -5.81
N LEU A 447 8.13 -18.59 -6.23
CA LEU A 447 7.68 -19.68 -5.36
C LEU A 447 8.81 -20.65 -5.03
N ALA A 448 9.60 -21.06 -6.02
CA ALA A 448 10.78 -21.89 -5.79
C ALA A 448 11.86 -21.16 -4.97
N ALA A 449 12.07 -19.87 -5.20
CA ALA A 449 12.99 -19.06 -4.39
C ALA A 449 12.52 -18.95 -2.92
N ILE A 450 11.20 -18.93 -2.65
CA ILE A 450 10.63 -19.01 -1.30
C ILE A 450 10.94 -20.37 -0.65
N GLU A 451 10.76 -21.48 -1.37
CA GLU A 451 11.09 -22.82 -0.88
C GLU A 451 12.57 -22.93 -0.51
N HIS A 452 13.44 -22.33 -1.31
CA HIS A 452 14.88 -22.21 -1.02
C HIS A 452 15.22 -21.14 0.02
N ARG A 453 14.24 -20.45 0.60
CA ARG A 453 14.40 -19.35 1.57
C ARG A 453 15.30 -18.20 1.08
N TYR A 454 15.41 -18.02 -0.24
CA TYR A 454 16.31 -17.04 -0.82
C TYR A 454 16.01 -15.63 -0.33
N GLN A 455 14.78 -15.14 -0.55
CA GLN A 455 14.40 -13.76 -0.19
C GLN A 455 14.61 -13.51 1.30
N ARG A 456 14.15 -14.44 2.16
CA ARG A 456 14.30 -14.34 3.62
C ARG A 456 15.76 -14.26 4.05
N SER A 457 16.61 -15.09 3.48
CA SER A 457 18.05 -15.09 3.77
C SER A 457 18.72 -13.80 3.33
N GLN A 458 18.37 -13.27 2.16
CA GLN A 458 18.89 -11.99 1.66
C GLN A 458 18.45 -10.81 2.55
N ILE A 459 17.21 -10.79 3.00
CA ILE A 459 16.69 -9.78 3.93
C ILE A 459 17.47 -9.84 5.25
N GLN A 460 17.67 -11.02 5.83
CA GLN A 460 18.39 -11.20 7.09
C GLN A 460 19.86 -10.76 6.97
N LEU A 461 20.53 -11.11 5.87
CA LEU A 461 21.90 -10.68 5.60
C LEU A 461 22.01 -9.15 5.47
N ALA A 462 21.05 -8.52 4.80
CA ALA A 462 21.01 -7.07 4.66
C ALA A 462 20.75 -6.38 6.01
N ALA A 463 19.82 -6.90 6.81
CA ALA A 463 19.51 -6.42 8.15
C ALA A 463 20.76 -6.49 9.06
N HIS A 464 21.46 -7.61 9.04
CA HIS A 464 22.68 -7.79 9.83
C HIS A 464 23.79 -6.80 9.44
N ARG A 465 24.00 -6.59 8.12
CA ARG A 465 24.97 -5.58 7.64
C ARG A 465 24.58 -4.17 8.07
N TYR A 466 23.31 -3.84 8.02
CA TYR A 466 22.80 -2.53 8.45
C TYR A 466 23.08 -2.31 9.94
N GLU A 467 22.80 -3.31 10.78
CA GLU A 467 23.06 -3.27 12.22
C GLU A 467 24.57 -3.14 12.52
N GLN A 468 25.41 -3.91 11.84
CA GLN A 468 26.88 -3.79 11.97
C GLN A 468 27.35 -2.38 11.65
N GLN A 469 26.92 -1.77 10.55
CA GLN A 469 27.29 -0.41 10.16
C GLN A 469 26.93 0.63 11.23
N ILE A 470 25.78 0.46 11.92
CA ILE A 470 25.37 1.33 13.01
C ILE A 470 26.29 1.14 14.23
N ASN A 471 26.55 -0.11 14.61
CA ASN A 471 27.35 -0.45 15.79
C ASN A 471 28.83 -0.04 15.61
N GLU A 472 29.37 -0.13 14.41
CA GLU A 472 30.72 0.28 14.06
C GLU A 472 30.84 1.80 13.81
N GLY A 473 29.71 2.53 13.78
CA GLY A 473 29.67 3.96 13.50
C GLY A 473 29.88 4.33 12.03
N ALA A 474 29.98 3.34 11.14
CA ALA A 474 30.09 3.56 9.70
C ALA A 474 28.81 4.18 9.12
N ARG A 475 27.65 3.87 9.70
CA ARG A 475 26.37 4.53 9.43
C ARG A 475 26.05 5.49 10.59
N PRO A 476 26.18 6.81 10.39
CA PRO A 476 25.84 7.80 11.43
C PRO A 476 24.33 7.91 11.58
N ILE A 477 23.86 7.83 12.81
CA ILE A 477 22.47 8.13 13.19
C ILE A 477 22.51 9.20 14.27
N ILE A 478 22.06 10.40 13.92
CA ILE A 478 22.10 11.56 14.81
C ILE A 478 21.21 11.32 16.03
N GLY A 479 21.75 11.61 17.21
CA GLY A 479 21.08 11.37 18.48
C GLY A 479 21.16 9.91 18.98
N LEU A 480 21.71 8.98 18.18
CA LEU A 480 21.93 7.60 18.58
C LEU A 480 23.43 7.28 18.74
N ASN A 481 24.19 7.25 17.65
CA ASN A 481 25.62 6.94 17.63
C ASN A 481 26.50 8.16 17.25
N ARG A 482 25.88 9.28 16.89
CA ARG A 482 26.58 10.53 16.57
C ARG A 482 25.83 11.74 17.13
N TYR A 483 26.55 12.70 17.71
CA TYR A 483 26.02 13.93 18.34
C TYR A 483 24.95 13.64 19.40
N ARG A 484 25.09 12.56 20.13
CA ARG A 484 24.18 12.18 21.21
C ARG A 484 24.35 13.14 22.40
N ASP A 485 23.22 13.60 22.95
CA ASP A 485 23.21 14.28 24.24
C ASP A 485 23.26 13.24 25.38
N GLU A 486 24.41 13.11 26.02
CA GLU A 486 24.60 12.17 27.15
C GLU A 486 23.78 12.54 28.40
N ALA A 487 23.35 13.79 28.51
CA ALA A 487 22.51 14.27 29.61
C ALA A 487 21.02 13.93 29.38
N GLU A 488 20.60 13.74 28.15
CA GLU A 488 19.23 13.33 27.83
C GLU A 488 19.10 11.78 27.90
N GLY A 489 18.92 11.27 29.13
CA GLY A 489 18.57 9.85 29.32
C GLY A 489 17.26 9.48 28.61
N LEU A 490 17.02 8.17 28.40
CA LEU A 490 15.71 7.68 27.91
C LEU A 490 14.62 8.20 28.86
N ARG A 491 13.82 9.16 28.37
CA ARG A 491 12.67 9.64 29.14
C ARG A 491 11.64 8.51 29.20
N PRO A 492 11.10 8.21 30.39
CA PRO A 492 10.02 7.24 30.49
C PRO A 492 8.83 7.75 29.69
N VAL A 493 8.51 7.06 28.61
CA VAL A 493 7.39 7.41 27.74
C VAL A 493 6.15 6.65 28.19
N LYS A 494 5.03 7.34 28.26
CA LYS A 494 3.75 6.72 28.54
C LYS A 494 3.30 5.90 27.34
N VAL A 495 3.49 4.59 27.41
CA VAL A 495 2.96 3.66 26.39
C VAL A 495 1.44 3.64 26.46
N ILE A 496 0.77 3.91 25.36
CA ILE A 496 -0.69 3.83 25.25
C ILE A 496 -1.07 2.36 25.20
N ARG A 497 -1.87 1.91 26.18
CA ARG A 497 -2.38 0.53 26.25
C ARG A 497 -3.90 0.52 26.35
N THR A 498 -4.50 -0.50 25.79
CA THR A 498 -5.94 -0.73 25.92
C THR A 498 -6.28 -1.16 27.34
N PRO A 499 -7.19 -0.46 28.05
CA PRO A 499 -7.57 -0.80 29.42
C PRO A 499 -8.14 -2.23 29.51
N ARG A 500 -7.76 -2.97 30.55
CA ARG A 500 -8.21 -4.35 30.77
C ARG A 500 -9.73 -4.50 30.73
N LYS A 501 -10.47 -3.54 31.29
CA LYS A 501 -11.93 -3.51 31.25
C LYS A 501 -12.48 -3.54 29.81
N LYS A 502 -11.85 -2.85 28.87
CA LYS A 502 -12.25 -2.87 27.46
C LYS A 502 -11.97 -4.22 26.81
N LYS A 503 -10.82 -4.83 27.10
CA LYS A 503 -10.51 -6.18 26.61
C LYS A 503 -11.56 -7.20 27.04
N HIS A 504 -11.97 -7.18 28.31
CA HIS A 504 -13.07 -8.03 28.79
C HIS A 504 -14.41 -7.70 28.12
N LEU A 505 -14.70 -6.41 27.89
CA LEU A 505 -15.92 -6.03 27.17
C LEU A 505 -15.97 -6.61 25.75
N GLN A 506 -14.81 -6.66 25.06
CA GLN A 506 -14.73 -7.27 23.73
C GLN A 506 -15.05 -8.76 23.79
N VAL A 507 -14.44 -9.48 24.73
CA VAL A 507 -14.73 -10.91 24.98
C VAL A 507 -16.20 -11.15 25.30
N GLU A 508 -16.82 -10.34 26.19
CA GLU A 508 -18.24 -10.45 26.53
C GLU A 508 -19.16 -10.25 25.31
N ARG A 509 -18.82 -9.29 24.44
CA ARG A 509 -19.56 -9.01 23.21
C ARG A 509 -19.46 -10.18 22.22
N LEU A 510 -18.27 -10.70 22.02
CA LEU A 510 -18.02 -11.85 21.19
C LEU A 510 -18.80 -13.10 21.69
N GLN A 511 -18.72 -13.42 22.98
CA GLN A 511 -19.46 -14.55 23.54
C GLN A 511 -20.97 -14.39 23.44
N ARG A 512 -21.48 -13.16 23.53
CA ARG A 512 -22.90 -12.86 23.30
C ARG A 512 -23.27 -13.09 21.84
N PHE A 513 -22.43 -12.67 20.89
CA PHE A 513 -22.61 -12.92 19.46
C PHE A 513 -22.63 -14.43 19.17
N LYS A 514 -21.64 -15.20 19.63
CA LYS A 514 -21.57 -16.66 19.46
C LYS A 514 -22.79 -17.38 20.02
N ARG A 515 -23.26 -16.99 21.22
CA ARG A 515 -24.50 -17.57 21.81
C ARG A 515 -25.74 -17.28 20.97
N ARG A 516 -25.89 -16.08 20.46
CA ARG A 516 -27.06 -15.67 19.67
C ARG A 516 -27.13 -16.36 18.32
N HIS A 517 -25.99 -16.64 17.71
CA HIS A 517 -25.89 -17.20 16.37
C HIS A 517 -25.54 -18.71 16.34
N ARG A 518 -25.58 -19.39 17.48
CA ARG A 518 -25.07 -20.75 17.64
C ARG A 518 -25.51 -21.72 16.54
N ASP A 519 -26.81 -21.82 16.30
CA ASP A 519 -27.37 -22.80 15.35
C ASP A 519 -27.13 -22.38 13.89
N ALA A 520 -27.24 -21.06 13.60
CA ALA A 520 -26.97 -20.53 12.27
C ALA A 520 -25.48 -20.59 11.90
N ALA A 521 -24.59 -20.48 12.88
CA ALA A 521 -23.14 -20.55 12.67
C ALA A 521 -22.70 -21.94 12.18
N GLU A 522 -23.23 -23.01 12.75
CA GLU A 522 -22.89 -24.37 12.33
C GLU A 522 -23.27 -24.62 10.88
N SER A 523 -24.52 -24.27 10.50
CA SER A 523 -24.98 -24.38 9.10
C SER A 523 -24.14 -23.53 8.13
N ALA A 524 -23.79 -22.28 8.51
CA ALA A 524 -22.99 -21.41 7.66
C ALA A 524 -21.54 -21.92 7.49
N LEU A 525 -20.97 -22.56 8.51
CA LEU A 525 -19.66 -23.18 8.44
C LEU A 525 -19.67 -24.45 7.59
N ASP A 526 -20.75 -25.23 7.63
CA ASP A 526 -20.91 -26.41 6.77
C ASP A 526 -21.05 -26.00 5.29
N GLU A 527 -21.85 -24.97 4.99
CA GLU A 527 -21.95 -24.40 3.64
C GLU A 527 -20.59 -23.88 3.12
N LEU A 528 -19.83 -23.19 3.98
CA LEU A 528 -18.47 -22.76 3.65
C LEU A 528 -17.55 -23.95 3.35
N SER A 529 -17.63 -25.02 4.15
CA SER A 529 -16.86 -26.25 3.94
C SER A 529 -17.15 -26.88 2.58
N GLU A 530 -18.44 -27.05 2.24
CA GLU A 530 -18.87 -27.59 0.95
C GLU A 530 -18.32 -26.77 -0.22
N VAL A 531 -18.36 -25.43 -0.14
CA VAL A 531 -17.83 -24.54 -1.18
C VAL A 531 -16.33 -24.71 -1.34
N VAL A 532 -15.58 -24.80 -0.23
CA VAL A 532 -14.11 -24.96 -0.25
C VAL A 532 -13.72 -26.31 -0.82
N GLU A 533 -14.39 -27.41 -0.42
CA GLU A 533 -14.09 -28.77 -0.87
C GLU A 533 -14.42 -28.99 -2.35
N HIS A 534 -15.50 -28.39 -2.84
CA HIS A 534 -15.92 -28.53 -4.25
C HIS A 534 -15.29 -27.49 -5.19
N GLY A 535 -14.33 -26.68 -4.71
CA GLY A 535 -13.61 -25.72 -5.54
C GLY A 535 -14.43 -24.50 -5.94
N GLY A 536 -15.49 -24.18 -5.20
CA GLY A 536 -16.26 -22.95 -5.36
C GLY A 536 -15.49 -21.70 -4.91
N ASN A 537 -16.08 -20.52 -5.15
CA ASN A 537 -15.50 -19.26 -4.71
C ASN A 537 -15.75 -19.04 -3.21
N GLU A 538 -14.72 -19.25 -2.40
CA GLU A 538 -14.76 -19.14 -0.93
C GLU A 538 -15.19 -17.74 -0.49
N PHE A 539 -14.70 -16.68 -1.12
CA PHE A 539 -15.01 -15.31 -0.73
C PHE A 539 -16.48 -14.95 -0.90
N ALA A 540 -17.13 -15.47 -1.94
CA ALA A 540 -18.56 -15.26 -2.15
C ALA A 540 -19.39 -15.89 -1.01
N GLU A 541 -18.96 -17.03 -0.49
CA GLU A 541 -19.60 -17.69 0.65
C GLU A 541 -19.28 -17.00 1.97
N LEU A 542 -18.06 -16.54 2.17
CA LEU A 542 -17.67 -15.79 3.37
C LEU A 542 -18.58 -14.58 3.64
N ILE A 543 -19.08 -13.89 2.60
CA ILE A 543 -20.01 -12.75 2.77
C ILE A 543 -21.31 -13.17 3.48
N LYS A 544 -21.73 -14.43 3.36
CA LYS A 544 -22.87 -14.97 4.09
C LYS A 544 -22.44 -15.50 5.47
N THR A 545 -21.32 -16.23 5.51
CA THR A 545 -20.80 -16.86 6.72
C THR A 545 -20.52 -15.86 7.84
N VAL A 546 -19.94 -14.69 7.52
CA VAL A 546 -19.64 -13.62 8.51
C VAL A 546 -20.88 -13.00 9.16
N GLU A 547 -22.07 -13.23 8.59
CA GLU A 547 -23.32 -12.81 9.21
C GLU A 547 -23.60 -13.53 10.54
N HIS A 548 -23.08 -14.76 10.69
CA HIS A 548 -23.35 -15.66 11.80
C HIS A 548 -22.11 -16.14 12.55
N CYS A 549 -20.93 -16.05 11.93
CA CYS A 549 -19.68 -16.59 12.49
C CYS A 549 -18.70 -15.48 12.86
N SER A 550 -17.92 -15.73 13.92
CA SER A 550 -16.76 -14.91 14.27
C SER A 550 -15.57 -15.24 13.38
N LEU A 551 -14.57 -14.35 13.39
CA LEU A 551 -13.31 -14.52 12.66
C LEU A 551 -12.62 -15.84 13.06
N GLY A 552 -12.52 -16.12 14.37
CA GLY A 552 -11.88 -17.34 14.86
C GLY A 552 -12.65 -18.62 14.50
N GLN A 553 -13.99 -18.60 14.49
CA GLN A 553 -14.79 -19.75 14.03
C GLN A 553 -14.54 -20.06 12.54
N ILE A 554 -14.50 -19.05 11.69
CA ILE A 554 -14.19 -19.20 10.27
C ILE A 554 -12.77 -19.75 10.09
N THR A 555 -11.78 -19.14 10.76
CA THR A 555 -10.39 -19.56 10.67
C THR A 555 -10.21 -21.01 11.16
N ALA A 556 -10.85 -21.40 12.26
CA ALA A 556 -10.78 -22.76 12.78
C ALA A 556 -11.35 -23.78 11.76
N ARG A 557 -12.51 -23.51 11.17
CA ARG A 557 -13.11 -24.39 10.15
C ARG A 557 -12.21 -24.49 8.91
N LEU A 558 -11.65 -23.39 8.43
CA LEU A 558 -10.72 -23.43 7.30
C LEU A 558 -9.43 -24.18 7.63
N HIS A 559 -8.92 -24.11 8.87
CA HIS A 559 -7.80 -24.95 9.32
C HIS A 559 -8.10 -26.44 9.29
N GLU A 560 -9.33 -26.85 9.61
CA GLU A 560 -9.76 -28.25 9.51
C GLU A 560 -9.72 -28.76 8.05
N LEU A 561 -10.06 -27.87 7.09
CA LEU A 561 -10.14 -28.23 5.68
C LEU A 561 -8.78 -28.23 4.97
N VAL A 562 -7.97 -27.19 5.20
CA VAL A 562 -6.73 -26.97 4.43
C VAL A 562 -5.45 -27.10 5.26
N GLY A 563 -5.58 -27.26 6.59
CA GLY A 563 -4.45 -27.35 7.50
C GLY A 563 -3.88 -25.99 7.93
N HIS A 564 -2.85 -26.05 8.78
CA HIS A 564 -2.11 -24.88 9.27
C HIS A 564 -0.85 -24.65 8.45
N TYR A 565 -0.43 -23.39 8.35
CA TYR A 565 0.91 -23.09 7.85
C TYR A 565 1.97 -23.69 8.76
N ARG A 566 2.91 -24.40 8.15
CA ARG A 566 4.10 -24.91 8.83
C ARG A 566 5.32 -24.27 8.19
N PRO A 567 6.05 -23.41 8.92
CA PRO A 567 7.31 -22.88 8.41
C PRO A 567 8.23 -24.06 8.08
N ALA A 568 8.86 -24.03 6.92
CA ALA A 568 9.93 -24.98 6.65
C ALA A 568 11.06 -24.74 7.68
N ILE A 569 11.43 -25.77 8.44
CA ILE A 569 12.44 -25.72 9.50
C ILE A 569 13.86 -25.60 8.89
#